data_6e96e1de5fa5e8b6a3dca6dfc2a7072b
#
_entry.id   6e96e1de5fa5e8b6a3dca6dfc2a7072b
#
_cell.length_a   1.000
_cell.length_b   1.000
_cell.length_c   1.000
_cell.angle_alpha   90.00
_cell.angle_beta   90.00
_cell.angle_gamma   90.00
#
_symmetry.space_group_name_H-M   'P 1'
#
loop_
_entity.id
_entity.type
_entity.pdbx_description
1 polymer ?
#
loop_
_entity_poly.entity_id
_entity_poly.type
_entity_poly.pdbx_seq_one_letter_code
_entity_poly.pdbx_strand_id
1 'polypeptide(L)'
;MKEIVYGPVKSWRFGKSLGINLLGEIPRICTFSCIYCELGKEGIYENERRIFVPTDKIIHEFKKHLRENFEVITFSGAGEPTLARNIKEVSDRIREIKKDIPQVLLTNSTLLNMDEVIEDILSFNIIDCKLDAVRKTTFERINKPMKGITLENVINGIKKLRRSFKGILSLQIMVLPINIGEVKEISEIVKEINPDEVHLNTPTRPPWKKPVEKEKLIPLKELFYPLKVRTPYD
;
A
#
# COMPACT_ATOMS: atom_id res chain seq x y z
N MET A 1 -15.17 1.70 -4.17
CA MET A 1 -15.35 0.82 -3.00
C MET A 1 -16.31 1.52 -2.07
N LYS A 2 -17.38 0.86 -1.65
CA LYS A 2 -18.47 1.52 -0.90
C LYS A 2 -18.54 1.07 0.57
N GLU A 3 -17.75 0.06 0.96
CA GLU A 3 -17.85 -0.57 2.27
C GLU A 3 -16.68 -0.19 3.17
N ILE A 4 -16.94 -0.07 4.48
CA ILE A 4 -15.93 0.17 5.52
C ILE A 4 -15.11 -1.09 5.76
N VAL A 5 -15.76 -2.24 5.78
CA VAL A 5 -15.14 -3.57 5.81
C VAL A 5 -15.61 -4.34 4.58
N TYR A 6 -14.69 -4.92 3.83
CA TYR A 6 -15.00 -5.56 2.56
C TYR A 6 -14.21 -6.86 2.34
N GLY A 7 -14.77 -7.72 1.54
CA GLY A 7 -14.19 -9.03 1.26
C GLY A 7 -14.85 -10.14 2.07
N PRO A 8 -14.13 -11.24 2.38
CA PRO A 8 -12.73 -11.50 2.04
C PRO A 8 -12.44 -11.60 0.56
N VAL A 9 -11.32 -11.01 0.10
CA VAL A 9 -10.85 -11.06 -1.28
C VAL A 9 -9.59 -11.89 -1.42
N LYS A 10 -9.43 -12.59 -2.56
CA LYS A 10 -8.21 -13.34 -2.85
C LYS A 10 -7.11 -12.39 -3.31
N SER A 11 -6.01 -12.34 -2.56
CA SER A 11 -4.81 -11.56 -2.87
C SER A 11 -3.67 -12.51 -3.22
N TRP A 12 -2.98 -12.25 -4.34
CA TRP A 12 -1.78 -13.01 -4.70
C TRP A 12 -0.61 -12.73 -3.75
N ARG A 13 -0.63 -11.59 -3.04
CA ARG A 13 0.39 -11.19 -2.06
C ARG A 13 0.16 -11.83 -0.69
N PHE A 14 -1.07 -11.80 -0.20
CA PHE A 14 -1.37 -12.05 1.22
C PHE A 14 -2.43 -13.12 1.45
N GLY A 15 -2.81 -13.90 0.41
CA GLY A 15 -3.85 -14.92 0.57
C GLY A 15 -5.26 -14.32 0.67
N LYS A 16 -6.11 -14.90 1.50
CA LYS A 16 -7.51 -14.49 1.68
C LYS A 16 -7.60 -13.33 2.67
N SER A 17 -7.90 -12.14 2.17
CA SER A 17 -7.77 -10.89 2.91
C SER A 17 -9.12 -10.24 3.19
N LEU A 18 -9.39 -9.89 4.45
CA LEU A 18 -10.46 -8.99 4.85
C LEU A 18 -9.94 -7.54 4.83
N GLY A 19 -10.59 -6.67 4.08
CA GLY A 19 -10.15 -5.28 3.89
C GLY A 19 -10.79 -4.32 4.90
N ILE A 20 -10.00 -3.41 5.46
CA ILE A 20 -10.44 -2.31 6.33
C ILE A 20 -10.22 -1.00 5.61
N ASN A 21 -11.28 -0.27 5.31
CA ASN A 21 -11.28 1.04 4.68
C ASN A 21 -11.52 2.14 5.73
N LEU A 22 -10.46 2.81 6.13
CA LEU A 22 -10.49 3.87 7.14
C LEU A 22 -11.06 5.20 6.63
N LEU A 23 -11.16 5.36 5.30
CA LEU A 23 -11.47 6.65 4.66
C LEU A 23 -12.96 6.81 4.31
N GLY A 24 -13.75 5.75 4.50
CA GLY A 24 -15.17 5.77 4.20
C GLY A 24 -15.50 5.33 2.76
N GLU A 25 -16.76 5.49 2.41
CA GLU A 25 -17.30 4.82 1.23
C GLU A 25 -16.92 5.49 -0.08
N ILE A 26 -16.91 6.79 -0.16
CA ILE A 26 -16.57 7.63 -1.33
C ILE A 26 -16.45 9.11 -0.91
N PRO A 27 -15.74 9.94 -1.67
CA PRO A 27 -14.89 9.66 -2.83
C PRO A 27 -13.53 9.07 -2.42
N ARG A 28 -12.69 8.72 -3.41
CA ARG A 28 -11.29 8.38 -3.14
C ARG A 28 -10.58 9.56 -2.45
N ILE A 29 -9.93 9.30 -1.31
CA ILE A 29 -9.18 10.31 -0.56
C ILE A 29 -7.71 9.88 -0.53
N CYS A 30 -6.84 10.61 -1.24
CA CYS A 30 -5.46 10.18 -1.43
C CYS A 30 -4.55 11.38 -1.71
N THR A 31 -3.29 11.23 -1.36
CA THR A 31 -2.20 12.15 -1.71
C THR A 31 -1.72 11.99 -3.15
N PHE A 32 -2.11 10.90 -3.83
CA PHE A 32 -1.79 10.58 -5.23
C PHE A 32 -3.03 10.50 -6.11
N SER A 33 -2.85 10.66 -7.44
CA SER A 33 -3.81 10.28 -8.47
C SER A 33 -3.16 9.40 -9.51
N CYS A 34 -2.69 8.22 -9.08
CA CYS A 34 -1.97 7.29 -9.94
C CYS A 34 -2.75 6.95 -11.20
N ILE A 35 -2.06 6.92 -12.35
CA ILE A 35 -2.70 6.67 -13.65
C ILE A 35 -3.36 5.30 -13.76
N TYR A 36 -2.93 4.34 -12.94
CA TYR A 36 -3.41 2.96 -12.89
C TYR A 36 -4.40 2.70 -11.72
N CYS A 37 -4.83 3.72 -10.99
CA CYS A 37 -5.66 3.55 -9.80
C CYS A 37 -6.99 2.86 -10.13
N GLU A 38 -7.28 1.73 -9.47
CA GLU A 38 -8.53 0.96 -9.63
C GLU A 38 -9.77 1.76 -9.19
N LEU A 39 -9.59 2.78 -8.35
CA LEU A 39 -10.66 3.68 -7.90
C LEU A 39 -10.99 4.78 -8.92
N GLY A 40 -10.29 4.80 -10.05
CA GLY A 40 -10.49 5.81 -11.08
C GLY A 40 -9.75 7.12 -10.80
N LYS A 41 -10.05 8.13 -11.64
CA LYS A 41 -9.39 9.44 -11.59
C LYS A 41 -10.06 10.40 -10.62
N GLU A 42 -11.34 10.22 -10.36
CA GLU A 42 -12.12 11.08 -9.47
C GLU A 42 -11.73 10.84 -8.01
N GLY A 43 -11.65 11.92 -7.24
CA GLY A 43 -11.31 11.83 -5.83
C GLY A 43 -10.89 13.17 -5.23
N ILE A 44 -10.72 13.16 -3.93
CA ILE A 44 -10.25 14.29 -3.16
C ILE A 44 -8.75 14.13 -2.95
N TYR A 45 -7.97 15.12 -3.33
CA TYR A 45 -6.58 15.24 -2.91
C TYR A 45 -6.55 15.76 -1.48
N GLU A 46 -5.92 14.99 -0.60
CA GLU A 46 -5.85 15.29 0.82
C GLU A 46 -4.47 14.92 1.37
N ASN A 47 -3.91 15.75 2.22
CA ASN A 47 -2.66 15.49 2.94
C ASN A 47 -2.78 15.76 4.44
N GLU A 48 -3.94 16.24 4.89
CA GLU A 48 -4.20 16.47 6.31
C GLU A 48 -4.81 15.22 6.95
N ARG A 49 -4.20 14.80 8.06
CA ARG A 49 -4.66 13.64 8.82
C ARG A 49 -5.87 13.99 9.68
N ARG A 50 -6.92 13.18 9.58
CA ARG A 50 -8.13 13.31 10.43
C ARG A 50 -8.85 11.97 10.59
N ILE A 51 -9.85 11.92 11.43
CA ILE A 51 -10.75 10.77 11.51
C ILE A 51 -11.81 10.91 10.43
N PHE A 52 -11.78 10.02 9.41
CA PHE A 52 -12.78 9.98 8.34
C PHE A 52 -13.97 9.11 8.71
N VAL A 53 -13.70 7.96 9.34
CA VAL A 53 -14.71 7.04 9.86
C VAL A 53 -14.42 6.83 11.35
N PRO A 54 -15.40 7.06 12.25
CA PRO A 54 -15.20 6.80 13.67
C PRO A 54 -14.80 5.36 13.95
N THR A 55 -13.87 5.16 14.89
CA THR A 55 -13.34 3.84 15.26
C THR A 55 -14.46 2.87 15.63
N ASP A 56 -15.43 3.27 16.43
CA ASP A 56 -16.53 2.40 16.87
C ASP A 56 -17.36 1.88 15.68
N LYS A 57 -17.56 2.72 14.66
CA LYS A 57 -18.27 2.30 13.45
C LYS A 57 -17.47 1.23 12.70
N ILE A 58 -16.14 1.41 12.57
CA ILE A 58 -15.28 0.42 11.90
C ILE A 58 -15.30 -0.92 12.65
N ILE A 59 -15.16 -0.87 13.98
CA ILE A 59 -15.19 -2.07 14.83
C ILE A 59 -16.55 -2.75 14.79
N HIS A 60 -17.65 -1.99 14.77
CA HIS A 60 -18.99 -2.55 14.60
C HIS A 60 -19.12 -3.31 13.28
N GLU A 61 -18.69 -2.71 12.16
CA GLU A 61 -18.70 -3.38 10.85
C GLU A 61 -17.77 -4.61 10.84
N PHE A 62 -16.54 -4.50 11.38
CA PHE A 62 -15.61 -5.63 11.47
C PHE A 62 -16.21 -6.84 12.19
N LYS A 63 -16.94 -6.61 13.27
CA LYS A 63 -17.57 -7.70 14.05
C LYS A 63 -18.58 -8.53 13.24
N LYS A 64 -19.18 -7.98 12.19
CA LYS A 64 -20.12 -8.73 11.31
C LYS A 64 -19.40 -9.82 10.50
N HIS A 65 -18.08 -9.68 10.27
CA HIS A 65 -17.26 -10.58 9.48
C HIS A 65 -16.49 -11.63 10.30
N LEU A 66 -16.71 -11.71 11.62
CA LEU A 66 -15.93 -12.61 12.51
C LEU A 66 -16.07 -14.11 12.20
N ARG A 67 -17.16 -14.50 11.54
CA ARG A 67 -17.43 -15.89 11.13
C ARG A 67 -16.86 -16.25 9.77
N GLU A 68 -16.36 -15.27 9.04
CA GLU A 68 -15.78 -15.48 7.74
C GLU A 68 -14.36 -16.02 7.83
N ASN A 69 -13.95 -16.77 6.80
CA ASN A 69 -12.62 -17.33 6.74
C ASN A 69 -11.68 -16.40 5.99
N PHE A 70 -10.72 -15.79 6.68
CA PHE A 70 -9.67 -14.95 6.12
C PHE A 70 -8.34 -15.21 6.83
N GLU A 71 -7.24 -14.99 6.10
CA GLU A 71 -5.87 -15.29 6.55
C GLU A 71 -5.15 -14.02 7.02
N VAL A 72 -5.57 -12.86 6.53
CA VAL A 72 -5.00 -11.55 6.89
C VAL A 72 -6.10 -10.48 6.96
N ILE A 73 -5.82 -9.41 7.69
CA ILE A 73 -6.62 -8.19 7.72
C ILE A 73 -5.80 -7.09 7.06
N THR A 74 -6.29 -6.51 5.96
CA THR A 74 -5.54 -5.52 5.18
C THR A 74 -6.15 -4.14 5.31
N PHE A 75 -5.38 -3.21 5.85
CA PHE A 75 -5.73 -1.79 5.91
C PHE A 75 -5.42 -1.16 4.56
N SER A 76 -6.47 -0.93 3.79
CA SER A 76 -6.45 -0.38 2.44
C SER A 76 -7.85 0.14 2.10
N GLY A 77 -8.10 0.57 0.87
CA GLY A 77 -9.46 0.94 0.49
C GLY A 77 -9.55 2.19 -0.37
N ALA A 78 -10.35 3.15 0.04
CA ALA A 78 -10.71 4.32 -0.78
C ALA A 78 -9.62 5.41 -0.84
N GLY A 79 -8.34 5.07 -0.77
CA GLY A 79 -7.24 6.02 -0.90
C GLY A 79 -6.00 5.66 -0.10
N GLU A 80 -5.41 6.63 0.63
CA GLU A 80 -4.21 6.44 1.45
C GLU A 80 -4.59 6.23 2.93
N PRO A 81 -4.44 5.02 3.49
CA PRO A 81 -4.88 4.71 4.86
C PRO A 81 -4.18 5.53 5.96
N THR A 82 -2.93 5.95 5.75
CA THR A 82 -2.18 6.72 6.75
C THR A 82 -2.70 8.15 6.96
N LEU A 83 -3.63 8.61 6.11
CA LEU A 83 -4.39 9.84 6.34
C LEU A 83 -5.34 9.71 7.54
N ALA A 84 -5.77 8.50 7.87
CA ALA A 84 -6.67 8.27 9.01
C ALA A 84 -5.90 8.37 10.33
N ARG A 85 -6.19 9.41 11.13
CA ARG A 85 -5.52 9.64 12.42
C ARG A 85 -5.78 8.52 13.44
N ASN A 86 -6.90 7.82 13.32
CA ASN A 86 -7.25 6.70 14.19
C ASN A 86 -6.78 5.33 13.70
N ILE A 87 -5.82 5.27 12.75
CA ILE A 87 -5.30 4.01 12.19
C ILE A 87 -4.75 3.08 13.29
N LYS A 88 -3.98 3.63 14.25
CA LYS A 88 -3.43 2.88 15.37
C LYS A 88 -4.54 2.32 16.26
N GLU A 89 -5.47 3.15 16.70
CA GLU A 89 -6.59 2.75 17.55
C GLU A 89 -7.43 1.63 16.94
N VAL A 90 -7.74 1.74 15.63
CA VAL A 90 -8.49 0.71 14.91
C VAL A 90 -7.68 -0.59 14.85
N SER A 91 -6.38 -0.51 14.54
CA SER A 91 -5.49 -1.67 14.50
C SER A 91 -5.43 -2.39 15.85
N ASP A 92 -5.23 -1.64 16.93
CA ASP A 92 -5.14 -2.19 18.29
C ASP A 92 -6.45 -2.88 18.71
N ARG A 93 -7.61 -2.25 18.49
CA ARG A 93 -8.92 -2.83 18.80
C ARG A 93 -9.26 -4.07 17.97
N ILE A 94 -8.87 -4.09 16.70
CA ILE A 94 -9.03 -5.28 15.85
C ILE A 94 -8.14 -6.42 16.38
N ARG A 95 -6.92 -6.12 16.81
CA ARG A 95 -5.98 -7.10 17.39
C ARG A 95 -6.51 -7.70 18.71
N GLU A 96 -7.18 -6.92 19.53
CA GLU A 96 -7.84 -7.42 20.75
C GLU A 96 -8.92 -8.47 20.41
N ILE A 97 -9.63 -8.31 19.29
CA ILE A 97 -10.70 -9.21 18.86
C ILE A 97 -10.17 -10.44 18.13
N LYS A 98 -9.14 -10.28 17.29
CA LYS A 98 -8.53 -11.32 16.44
C LYS A 98 -7.01 -11.29 16.57
N LYS A 99 -6.48 -11.85 17.67
CA LYS A 99 -5.06 -11.79 18.03
C LYS A 99 -4.14 -12.52 17.05
N ASP A 100 -4.62 -13.64 16.49
CA ASP A 100 -3.80 -14.55 15.69
C ASP A 100 -3.80 -14.19 14.19
N ILE A 101 -4.58 -13.20 13.77
CA ILE A 101 -4.67 -12.82 12.36
C ILE A 101 -3.72 -11.64 12.10
N PRO A 102 -2.73 -11.80 11.21
CA PRO A 102 -1.80 -10.73 10.89
C PRO A 102 -2.49 -9.55 10.21
N GLN A 103 -2.05 -8.35 10.59
CA GLN A 103 -2.52 -7.09 10.02
C GLN A 103 -1.50 -6.57 9.01
N VAL A 104 -1.98 -6.19 7.85
CA VAL A 104 -1.22 -5.66 6.71
C VAL A 104 -1.64 -4.23 6.44
N LEU A 105 -0.69 -3.32 6.29
CA LEU A 105 -0.93 -1.97 5.81
C LEU A 105 -0.43 -1.83 4.38
N LEU A 106 -1.29 -1.33 3.47
CA LEU A 106 -0.88 -0.92 2.13
C LEU A 106 -0.84 0.61 2.09
N THR A 107 0.35 1.17 1.89
CA THR A 107 0.53 2.64 1.85
C THR A 107 1.24 3.10 0.59
N ASN A 108 0.89 4.28 0.12
CA ASN A 108 1.61 4.97 -0.95
C ASN A 108 2.91 5.67 -0.48
N SER A 109 3.20 5.56 0.82
CA SER A 109 4.44 6.01 1.46
C SER A 109 4.62 7.54 1.60
N THR A 110 3.65 8.35 1.20
CA THR A 110 3.83 9.82 1.15
C THR A 110 3.94 10.47 2.53
N LEU A 111 3.31 9.89 3.55
CA LEU A 111 3.29 10.44 4.90
C LEU A 111 4.33 9.80 5.85
N LEU A 112 5.17 8.89 5.35
CA LEU A 112 6.17 8.21 6.16
C LEU A 112 7.35 9.11 6.60
N ASN A 113 7.42 10.35 6.11
CA ASN A 113 8.34 11.35 6.63
C ASN A 113 7.92 11.93 7.99
N MET A 114 6.64 11.76 8.39
CA MET A 114 6.08 12.21 9.66
C MET A 114 6.32 11.18 10.77
N ASP A 115 6.91 11.61 11.90
CA ASP A 115 7.20 10.71 13.04
C ASP A 115 5.92 10.09 13.60
N GLU A 116 4.86 10.88 13.77
CA GLU A 116 3.58 10.41 14.27
C GLU A 116 2.96 9.30 13.41
N VAL A 117 3.16 9.35 12.07
CA VAL A 117 2.66 8.32 11.17
C VAL A 117 3.45 7.03 11.35
N ILE A 118 4.79 7.13 11.48
CA ILE A 118 5.63 5.96 11.76
C ILE A 118 5.18 5.30 13.07
N GLU A 119 5.04 6.07 14.16
CA GLU A 119 4.62 5.55 15.46
C GLU A 119 3.27 4.84 15.40
N ASP A 120 2.31 5.40 14.67
CA ASP A 120 0.97 4.83 14.53
C ASP A 120 0.93 3.48 13.81
N ILE A 121 1.94 3.18 12.99
CA ILE A 121 1.94 1.97 12.14
C ILE A 121 2.95 0.89 12.58
N LEU A 122 3.78 1.14 13.59
CA LEU A 122 4.80 0.17 14.05
C LEU A 122 4.20 -1.15 14.55
N SER A 123 2.94 -1.16 14.96
CA SER A 123 2.26 -2.37 15.47
C SER A 123 1.78 -3.32 14.37
N PHE A 124 1.80 -2.92 13.10
CA PHE A 124 1.43 -3.80 12.00
C PHE A 124 2.40 -4.98 11.86
N ASN A 125 1.91 -6.11 11.36
CA ASN A 125 2.75 -7.29 11.09
C ASN A 125 3.51 -7.14 9.76
N ILE A 126 2.83 -6.55 8.75
CA ILE A 126 3.38 -6.33 7.41
C ILE A 126 3.02 -4.90 6.98
N ILE A 127 3.99 -4.18 6.44
CA ILE A 127 3.75 -2.89 5.77
C ILE A 127 4.25 -3.00 4.34
N ASP A 128 3.34 -2.83 3.38
CA ASP A 128 3.63 -2.87 1.94
C ASP A 128 3.67 -1.44 1.40
N CYS A 129 4.87 -0.91 1.24
CA CYS A 129 5.16 0.46 0.83
C CYS A 129 5.26 0.56 -0.69
N LYS A 130 4.65 1.58 -1.29
CA LYS A 130 4.72 1.81 -2.73
C LYS A 130 5.93 2.65 -3.12
N LEU A 131 6.66 2.17 -4.17
CA LEU A 131 7.74 2.91 -4.82
C LEU A 131 7.75 2.59 -6.33
N ASP A 132 7.04 3.40 -7.14
CA ASP A 132 6.82 3.11 -8.57
C ASP A 132 7.86 3.76 -9.50
N ALA A 133 8.66 4.67 -8.99
CA ALA A 133 9.64 5.43 -9.77
C ALA A 133 10.80 5.91 -8.89
N VAL A 134 11.94 6.18 -9.53
CA VAL A 134 13.13 6.80 -8.91
C VAL A 134 13.55 8.08 -9.64
N ARG A 135 12.91 8.38 -10.76
CA ARG A 135 13.07 9.66 -11.47
C ARG A 135 11.86 10.56 -11.22
N LYS A 136 12.11 11.83 -10.93
CA LYS A 136 11.05 12.83 -10.65
C LYS A 136 9.99 12.88 -11.75
N THR A 137 10.42 12.91 -13.01
CA THR A 137 9.51 12.99 -14.17
C THR A 137 8.58 11.79 -14.26
N THR A 138 9.08 10.59 -14.00
CA THR A 138 8.29 9.35 -14.01
C THR A 138 7.35 9.28 -12.81
N PHE A 139 7.81 9.68 -11.63
CA PHE A 139 7.00 9.80 -10.43
C PHE A 139 5.80 10.73 -10.66
N GLU A 140 6.04 11.93 -11.19
CA GLU A 140 4.99 12.92 -11.49
C GLU A 140 4.00 12.41 -12.54
N ARG A 141 4.46 11.66 -13.54
CA ARG A 141 3.60 11.09 -14.59
C ARG A 141 2.76 9.90 -14.11
N ILE A 142 3.33 9.01 -13.30
CA ILE A 142 2.65 7.79 -12.83
C ILE A 142 1.77 8.08 -11.61
N ASN A 143 2.35 8.68 -10.57
CA ASN A 143 1.69 8.81 -9.27
C ASN A 143 0.88 10.10 -9.15
N LYS A 144 1.19 11.12 -9.95
CA LYS A 144 0.52 12.44 -9.92
C LYS A 144 0.35 12.94 -8.49
N PRO A 145 1.46 13.24 -7.80
CA PRO A 145 1.43 13.61 -6.40
C PRO A 145 0.75 14.98 -6.19
N MET A 146 0.17 15.16 -5.00
CA MET A 146 -0.20 16.48 -4.51
C MET A 146 0.99 17.44 -4.51
N LYS A 147 0.71 18.73 -4.66
CA LYS A 147 1.72 19.77 -4.53
C LYS A 147 2.41 19.67 -3.16
N GLY A 148 3.74 19.72 -3.16
CA GLY A 148 4.58 19.61 -1.96
C GLY A 148 5.06 18.20 -1.64
N ILE A 149 4.52 17.17 -2.27
CA ILE A 149 5.01 15.79 -2.15
C ILE A 149 6.11 15.55 -3.15
N THR A 150 7.29 15.16 -2.69
CA THR A 150 8.45 14.87 -3.53
C THR A 150 8.82 13.40 -3.47
N LEU A 151 9.43 12.91 -4.54
CA LEU A 151 9.94 11.53 -4.59
C LEU A 151 11.00 11.29 -3.50
N GLU A 152 11.85 12.27 -3.23
CA GLU A 152 12.86 12.20 -2.18
C GLU A 152 12.24 12.00 -0.80
N ASN A 153 11.16 12.74 -0.48
CA ASN A 153 10.44 12.57 0.79
C ASN A 153 9.84 11.17 0.93
N VAL A 154 9.32 10.60 -0.17
CA VAL A 154 8.80 9.23 -0.19
C VAL A 154 9.92 8.22 0.11
N ILE A 155 11.05 8.31 -0.60
CA ILE A 155 12.18 7.40 -0.40
C ILE A 155 12.74 7.51 1.02
N ASN A 156 12.96 8.74 1.51
CA ASN A 156 13.47 8.99 2.86
C ASN A 156 12.50 8.50 3.93
N GLY A 157 11.18 8.65 3.72
CA GLY A 157 10.15 8.11 4.59
C GLY A 157 10.20 6.59 4.69
N ILE A 158 10.35 5.88 3.57
CA ILE A 158 10.49 4.42 3.56
C ILE A 158 11.80 4.01 4.28
N LYS A 159 12.93 4.67 4.01
CA LYS A 159 14.20 4.44 4.71
C LYS A 159 14.08 4.67 6.23
N LYS A 160 13.33 5.69 6.64
CA LYS A 160 13.04 5.98 8.05
C LYS A 160 12.20 4.86 8.69
N LEU A 161 11.12 4.43 8.04
CA LEU A 161 10.31 3.31 8.50
C LEU A 161 11.17 2.05 8.66
N ARG A 162 12.04 1.71 7.69
CA ARG A 162 12.89 0.51 7.74
C ARG A 162 13.76 0.46 9.00
N ARG A 163 14.24 1.60 9.50
CA ARG A 163 15.10 1.66 10.70
C ARG A 163 14.37 1.30 11.99
N SER A 164 13.09 1.61 12.09
CA SER A 164 12.28 1.44 13.31
C SER A 164 11.33 0.24 13.27
N PHE A 165 10.86 -0.14 12.08
CA PHE A 165 9.90 -1.23 11.91
C PHE A 165 10.55 -2.60 12.05
N LYS A 166 9.96 -3.48 12.88
CA LYS A 166 10.45 -4.83 13.18
C LYS A 166 9.65 -5.94 12.51
N GLY A 167 8.51 -5.60 11.93
CA GLY A 167 7.70 -6.53 11.13
C GLY A 167 8.26 -6.71 9.72
N ILE A 168 7.48 -7.31 8.85
CA ILE A 168 7.84 -7.53 7.44
C ILE A 168 7.59 -6.25 6.64
N LEU A 169 8.67 -5.63 6.15
CA LEU A 169 8.59 -4.52 5.21
C LEU A 169 8.65 -5.06 3.79
N SER A 170 7.60 -4.85 3.02
CA SER A 170 7.61 -5.12 1.58
C SER A 170 7.57 -3.83 0.76
N LEU A 171 8.14 -3.86 -0.43
CA LEU A 171 8.06 -2.78 -1.40
C LEU A 171 7.29 -3.21 -2.63
N GLN A 172 6.17 -2.54 -2.89
CA GLN A 172 5.39 -2.76 -4.11
C GLN A 172 5.80 -1.76 -5.19
N ILE A 173 6.16 -2.30 -6.34
CA ILE A 173 6.50 -1.55 -7.56
C ILE A 173 5.46 -1.86 -8.62
N MET A 174 4.71 -0.85 -9.07
CA MET A 174 3.79 -0.99 -10.18
C MET A 174 4.55 -0.80 -11.49
N VAL A 175 4.86 -1.90 -12.17
CA VAL A 175 5.57 -1.89 -13.46
C VAL A 175 4.58 -1.63 -14.59
N LEU A 176 4.86 -0.59 -15.34
CA LEU A 176 4.10 -0.09 -16.48
C LEU A 176 5.04 0.07 -17.68
N PRO A 177 4.52 0.18 -18.92
CA PRO A 177 5.36 0.48 -20.08
C PRO A 177 6.19 1.76 -19.94
N ILE A 178 5.73 2.72 -19.11
CA ILE A 178 6.40 4.00 -18.90
C ILE A 178 7.62 3.91 -17.96
N ASN A 179 7.67 2.95 -17.02
CA ASN A 179 8.76 2.82 -16.06
C ASN A 179 9.52 1.49 -16.16
N ILE A 180 9.15 0.60 -17.05
CA ILE A 180 9.82 -0.70 -17.20
C ILE A 180 11.33 -0.55 -17.46
N GLY A 181 11.74 0.48 -18.20
CA GLY A 181 13.16 0.79 -18.45
C GLY A 181 13.91 1.34 -17.23
N GLU A 182 13.19 1.76 -16.16
CA GLU A 182 13.77 2.28 -14.93
C GLU A 182 13.87 1.23 -13.80
N VAL A 183 13.40 0.00 -14.04
CA VAL A 183 13.35 -1.04 -12.98
C VAL A 183 14.73 -1.37 -12.43
N LYS A 184 15.79 -1.28 -13.24
CA LYS A 184 17.17 -1.44 -12.75
C LYS A 184 17.53 -0.36 -11.73
N GLU A 185 17.28 0.91 -12.01
CA GLU A 185 17.55 2.02 -11.09
C GLU A 185 16.66 1.91 -9.83
N ILE A 186 15.39 1.48 -9.99
CA ILE A 186 14.50 1.19 -8.87
C ILE A 186 15.10 0.09 -7.99
N SER A 187 15.65 -0.97 -8.59
CA SER A 187 16.24 -2.08 -7.82
C SER A 187 17.46 -1.65 -6.98
N GLU A 188 18.23 -0.68 -7.43
CA GLU A 188 19.36 -0.11 -6.68
C GLU A 188 18.87 0.59 -5.40
N ILE A 189 17.88 1.45 -5.50
CA ILE A 189 17.27 2.12 -4.34
C ILE A 189 16.57 1.11 -3.42
N VAL A 190 15.90 0.11 -3.97
CA VAL A 190 15.26 -0.96 -3.19
C VAL A 190 16.29 -1.75 -2.38
N LYS A 191 17.46 -2.07 -2.96
CA LYS A 191 18.56 -2.75 -2.26
C LYS A 191 19.14 -1.88 -1.12
N GLU A 192 19.25 -0.56 -1.31
CA GLU A 192 19.64 0.35 -0.25
C GLU A 192 18.64 0.37 0.92
N ILE A 193 17.33 0.31 0.63
CA ILE A 193 16.26 0.24 1.64
C ILE A 193 16.32 -1.12 2.37
N ASN A 194 16.71 -2.19 1.67
CA ASN A 194 16.79 -3.56 2.15
C ASN A 194 15.47 -4.06 2.78
N PRO A 195 14.37 -4.11 2.01
CA PRO A 195 13.12 -4.68 2.47
C PRO A 195 13.22 -6.20 2.63
N ASP A 196 12.25 -6.80 3.31
CA ASP A 196 12.18 -8.25 3.47
C ASP A 196 11.63 -8.93 2.20
N GLU A 197 10.79 -8.22 1.42
CA GLU A 197 10.17 -8.74 0.20
C GLU A 197 9.89 -7.61 -0.81
N VAL A 198 9.92 -7.95 -2.10
CA VAL A 198 9.58 -7.05 -3.21
C VAL A 198 8.40 -7.61 -4.00
N HIS A 199 7.40 -6.76 -4.26
CA HIS A 199 6.23 -7.08 -5.06
C HIS A 199 6.28 -6.34 -6.39
N LEU A 200 6.75 -7.02 -7.45
CA LEU A 200 6.67 -6.50 -8.82
C LEU A 200 5.26 -6.72 -9.35
N ASN A 201 4.43 -5.69 -9.27
CA ASN A 201 3.05 -5.73 -9.71
C ASN A 201 2.88 -5.11 -11.10
N THR A 202 1.80 -5.45 -11.76
CA THR A 202 1.32 -4.78 -12.98
C THR A 202 -0.20 -4.70 -12.93
N PRO A 203 -0.84 -3.68 -13.54
CA PRO A 203 -2.28 -3.51 -13.41
C PRO A 203 -3.04 -4.60 -14.16
N THR A 204 -3.58 -5.57 -13.42
CA THR A 204 -4.36 -6.69 -13.95
C THR A 204 -5.87 -6.46 -13.90
N ARG A 205 -6.33 -5.32 -13.34
CA ARG A 205 -7.74 -4.98 -13.16
C ARG A 205 -8.12 -3.67 -13.85
N PRO A 206 -9.40 -3.51 -14.27
CA PRO A 206 -9.91 -2.23 -14.75
C PRO A 206 -9.68 -1.10 -13.73
N PRO A 207 -9.56 0.17 -14.17
CA PRO A 207 -9.73 0.68 -15.53
C PRO A 207 -8.52 0.51 -16.45
N TRP A 208 -7.37 0.02 -15.94
CA TRP A 208 -6.18 -0.18 -16.74
C TRP A 208 -6.28 -1.46 -17.59
N LYS A 209 -5.99 -1.37 -18.89
CA LYS A 209 -6.28 -2.48 -19.83
C LYS A 209 -5.04 -3.23 -20.33
N LYS A 210 -3.82 -2.78 -20.00
CA LYS A 210 -2.59 -3.37 -20.56
C LYS A 210 -1.58 -3.64 -19.43
N PRO A 211 -1.67 -4.81 -18.79
CA PRO A 211 -0.61 -5.27 -17.89
C PRO A 211 0.69 -5.48 -18.69
N VAL A 212 1.82 -5.40 -18.00
CA VAL A 212 3.08 -5.89 -18.54
C VAL A 212 2.99 -7.41 -18.63
N GLU A 213 3.28 -7.96 -19.81
CA GLU A 213 3.22 -9.39 -20.09
C GLU A 213 4.18 -10.17 -19.18
N LYS A 214 3.82 -11.42 -18.88
CA LYS A 214 4.59 -12.31 -18.00
C LYS A 214 6.04 -12.42 -18.44
N GLU A 215 6.27 -12.59 -19.75
CA GLU A 215 7.57 -12.76 -20.39
C GLU A 215 8.50 -11.55 -20.20
N LYS A 216 7.92 -10.37 -19.98
CA LYS A 216 8.66 -9.12 -19.71
C LYS A 216 8.81 -8.84 -18.23
N LEU A 217 7.83 -9.23 -17.40
CA LEU A 217 7.83 -8.93 -15.96
C LEU A 217 8.72 -9.90 -15.17
N ILE A 218 8.63 -11.21 -15.45
CA ILE A 218 9.35 -12.24 -14.67
C ILE A 218 10.86 -12.06 -14.71
N PRO A 219 11.52 -11.77 -15.85
CA PRO A 219 12.97 -11.57 -15.88
C PRO A 219 13.46 -10.40 -15.03
N LEU A 220 12.60 -9.41 -14.74
CA LEU A 220 12.97 -8.27 -13.89
C LEU A 220 13.22 -8.67 -12.43
N LYS A 221 12.76 -9.84 -11.99
CA LYS A 221 13.01 -10.35 -10.63
C LYS A 221 14.52 -10.45 -10.34
N GLU A 222 15.32 -10.84 -11.33
CA GLU A 222 16.78 -11.00 -11.20
C GLU A 222 17.49 -9.70 -10.81
N LEU A 223 16.94 -8.55 -11.19
CA LEU A 223 17.51 -7.25 -10.83
C LEU A 223 17.53 -7.00 -9.33
N PHE A 224 16.66 -7.68 -8.57
CA PHE A 224 16.49 -7.50 -7.12
C PHE A 224 17.27 -8.53 -6.28
N TYR A 225 17.96 -9.47 -6.91
CA TYR A 225 18.77 -10.46 -6.15
C TYR A 225 19.71 -9.75 -5.14
N PRO A 226 19.82 -10.21 -3.87
CA PRO A 226 19.30 -11.46 -3.30
C PRO A 226 17.90 -11.35 -2.65
N LEU A 227 17.16 -10.27 -2.84
CA LEU A 227 15.84 -10.07 -2.22
C LEU A 227 14.79 -11.07 -2.76
N LYS A 228 13.85 -11.43 -1.91
CA LYS A 228 12.69 -12.24 -2.31
C LYS A 228 11.73 -11.40 -3.15
N VAL A 229 11.44 -11.84 -4.37
CA VAL A 229 10.55 -11.12 -5.30
C VAL A 229 9.34 -11.97 -5.66
N ARG A 230 8.15 -11.38 -5.57
CA ARG A 230 6.87 -11.96 -5.99
C ARG A 230 6.21 -11.14 -7.08
N THR A 231 5.42 -11.81 -7.92
CA THR A 231 4.65 -11.19 -9.00
C THR A 231 3.23 -11.75 -9.04
N PRO A 232 2.27 -11.13 -9.73
CA PRO A 232 0.95 -11.71 -9.93
C PRO A 232 0.94 -12.94 -10.85
N TYR A 233 2.08 -13.33 -11.40
CA TYR A 233 2.25 -14.47 -12.31
C TYR A 233 2.92 -15.69 -11.65
N ASP A 234 3.28 -15.59 -10.36
CA ASP A 234 3.85 -16.70 -9.57
C ASP A 234 2.82 -17.77 -9.23
#